data_ab493620f2e833e1d9c4b04daacf0c0d
#
_entry.id   ab493620f2e833e1d9c4b04daacf0c0d
#
_cell.length_a   1.000
_cell.length_b   1.000
_cell.length_c   1.000
_cell.angle_alpha   90.00
_cell.angle_beta   90.00
_cell.angle_gamma   90.00
#
_symmetry.space_group_name_H-M   'P 1'
#
loop_
_entity.id
_entity.type
_entity.pdbx_description
1 polymer ?
#
loop_
_entity_poly.entity_id
_entity_poly.type
_entity_poly.pdbx_seq_one_letter_code
_entity_poly.pdbx_strand_id
1 'polypeptide(L)'
;MGAGASSTTSCAPATGPVPFAPFDLASAESIVDGIPLDRRIILLGESTHGTEEFYRTRVAITKRLIEERGFTAVVFEGDWPFFETIAKYAKGKTQNPSPYPKDEIFPPWMWRNQCMKEFFDWCKLRREDQTPELFGMDCYALFESKRLLLNFLEKHDPEFHKEVSGRLAFIDKFTDAHAYGDAVVNGNLGRIAHHVQDTLTTIQSRLQWNSDKYQCSPLERLNAEQNCEVVIAADEYY
;
A
#
# COMPACT_ATOMS: atom_id res chain seq x y z
N MET A 1 39.13 -28.13 13.03
CA MET A 1 37.99 -27.92 13.93
C MET A 1 38.07 -26.49 14.45
N GLY A 2 37.26 -25.60 13.91
CA GLY A 2 37.16 -24.22 14.31
C GLY A 2 35.67 -23.82 14.29
N ALA A 3 35.08 -23.75 15.48
CA ALA A 3 33.70 -23.36 15.66
C ALA A 3 33.58 -21.84 15.49
N GLY A 4 32.87 -21.38 14.46
CA GLY A 4 32.50 -19.99 14.29
C GLY A 4 31.38 -19.65 15.24
N ALA A 5 31.60 -18.75 16.18
CA ALA A 5 30.61 -18.20 17.07
C ALA A 5 29.76 -17.17 16.29
N SER A 6 28.47 -17.47 16.08
CA SER A 6 27.46 -16.56 15.60
C SER A 6 27.11 -15.57 16.72
N SER A 7 27.50 -14.31 16.58
CA SER A 7 27.10 -13.25 17.49
C SER A 7 25.68 -12.79 17.13
N THR A 8 24.69 -13.29 17.83
CA THR A 8 23.35 -12.70 17.85
C THR A 8 23.39 -11.41 18.67
N THR A 9 23.42 -10.27 18.00
CA THR A 9 23.23 -8.97 18.64
C THR A 9 21.76 -8.87 19.09
N SER A 10 21.48 -9.18 20.34
CA SER A 10 20.17 -8.91 20.94
C SER A 10 20.01 -7.41 21.09
N CYS A 11 19.13 -6.83 20.33
CA CYS A 11 18.69 -5.45 20.53
C CYS A 11 17.81 -5.42 21.78
N ALA A 12 18.37 -5.04 22.93
CA ALA A 12 17.59 -4.83 24.15
C ALA A 12 16.62 -3.67 23.91
N PRO A 13 15.35 -3.78 24.34
CA PRO A 13 14.42 -2.66 24.27
C PRO A 13 14.94 -1.53 25.18
N ALA A 14 14.95 -0.31 24.66
CA ALA A 14 15.29 0.87 25.45
C ALA A 14 14.26 1.01 26.58
N THR A 15 14.64 0.63 27.79
CA THR A 15 13.80 0.76 29.00
C THR A 15 14.04 2.13 29.62
N GLY A 16 13.22 3.10 29.24
CA GLY A 16 13.12 4.39 29.88
C GLY A 16 12.08 5.26 29.16
N PRO A 17 11.35 6.11 29.87
CA PRO A 17 10.46 7.06 29.20
C PRO A 17 11.33 7.96 28.32
N VAL A 18 11.05 7.98 27.02
CA VAL A 18 11.62 8.95 26.10
C VAL A 18 11.21 10.33 26.62
N PRO A 19 12.15 11.23 26.93
CA PRO A 19 11.78 12.56 27.41
C PRO A 19 10.90 13.21 26.34
N PHE A 20 9.65 13.53 26.73
CA PHE A 20 8.72 14.27 25.91
C PHE A 20 9.22 15.72 25.88
N ALA A 21 9.98 16.08 24.85
CA ALA A 21 10.21 17.48 24.57
C ALA A 21 8.92 18.06 23.99
N PRO A 22 8.35 19.14 24.57
CA PRO A 22 7.24 19.83 23.94
C PRO A 22 7.66 20.24 22.55
N PHE A 23 7.04 19.66 21.51
CA PHE A 23 7.28 20.05 20.14
C PHE A 23 6.78 21.48 19.95
N ASP A 24 7.69 22.38 19.62
CA ASP A 24 7.30 23.58 18.92
C ASP A 24 6.88 23.14 17.50
N LEU A 25 5.56 23.08 17.30
CA LEU A 25 4.97 22.74 15.99
C LEU A 25 5.37 23.72 14.87
N ALA A 26 6.16 24.74 15.19
CA ALA A 26 6.51 25.80 14.26
C ALA A 26 7.51 25.38 13.19
N SER A 27 8.22 24.24 13.31
CA SER A 27 9.11 23.84 12.22
C SER A 27 9.22 22.31 12.07
N ALA A 28 8.79 21.82 10.91
CA ALA A 28 9.11 20.46 10.46
C ALA A 28 10.64 20.21 10.43
N GLU A 29 11.43 21.26 10.40
CA GLU A 29 12.90 21.26 10.39
C GLU A 29 13.46 20.65 11.67
N SER A 30 13.03 21.12 12.85
CA SER A 30 13.52 20.60 14.12
C SER A 30 13.17 19.13 14.35
N ILE A 31 12.05 18.65 13.78
CA ILE A 31 11.63 17.26 13.88
C ILE A 31 12.61 16.36 13.11
N VAL A 32 12.89 16.69 11.86
CA VAL A 32 13.78 15.89 11.01
C VAL A 32 15.21 15.89 11.53
N ASP A 33 15.70 17.03 12.04
CA ASP A 33 17.04 17.16 12.62
C ASP A 33 17.21 16.30 13.89
N GLY A 34 16.14 16.13 14.66
CA GLY A 34 16.12 15.26 15.83
C GLY A 34 16.06 13.75 15.54
N ILE A 35 15.80 13.35 14.30
CA ILE A 35 15.72 11.93 13.93
C ILE A 35 17.13 11.34 13.77
N PRO A 36 17.50 10.26 14.47
CA PRO A 36 18.77 9.59 14.28
C PRO A 36 18.99 9.16 12.83
N LEU A 37 20.23 9.28 12.32
CA LEU A 37 20.57 9.06 10.91
C LEU A 37 20.44 7.60 10.47
N ASP A 38 20.44 6.66 11.41
CA ASP A 38 20.34 5.22 11.16
C ASP A 38 18.90 4.71 11.05
N ARG A 39 17.91 5.59 11.22
CA ARG A 39 16.50 5.21 11.12
C ARG A 39 16.11 4.97 9.67
N ARG A 40 15.54 3.78 9.42
CA ARG A 40 15.09 3.33 8.10
C ARG A 40 13.58 3.40 7.93
N ILE A 41 12.85 3.49 9.02
CA ILE A 41 11.38 3.58 9.06
C ILE A 41 11.01 4.72 10.00
N ILE A 42 10.16 5.62 9.51
CA ILE A 42 9.58 6.73 10.28
C ILE A 42 8.07 6.61 10.22
N LEU A 43 7.44 6.64 11.39
CA LEU A 43 5.99 6.60 11.52
C LEU A 43 5.48 8.01 11.87
N LEU A 44 4.58 8.53 11.03
CA LEU A 44 3.95 9.85 11.19
C LEU A 44 2.45 9.64 11.42
N GLY A 45 2.03 9.71 12.69
CA GLY A 45 0.62 9.62 13.05
C GLY A 45 -0.11 10.96 12.98
N GLU A 46 -1.40 10.92 13.28
CA GLU A 46 -2.25 12.11 13.45
C GLU A 46 -3.28 11.87 14.56
N SER A 47 -3.77 12.96 15.16
CA SER A 47 -4.79 12.87 16.24
C SER A 47 -6.19 12.74 15.68
N THR A 48 -6.45 13.36 14.52
CA THR A 48 -7.76 13.35 13.84
C THR A 48 -7.54 13.46 12.33
N HIS A 49 -8.43 12.86 11.54
CA HIS A 49 -8.46 13.07 10.10
C HIS A 49 -9.02 14.47 9.75
N GLY A 50 -8.59 15.01 8.60
CA GLY A 50 -9.16 16.22 8.04
C GLY A 50 -8.61 17.55 8.59
N THR A 51 -7.66 17.53 9.52
CA THR A 51 -7.01 18.73 10.04
C THR A 51 -5.86 19.15 9.11
N GLU A 52 -5.97 20.31 8.48
CA GLU A 52 -5.04 20.79 7.46
C GLU A 52 -3.61 20.90 7.97
N GLU A 53 -3.41 21.36 9.20
CA GLU A 53 -2.10 21.52 9.83
C GLU A 53 -1.36 20.19 9.97
N PHE A 54 -2.07 19.09 10.22
CA PHE A 54 -1.46 17.77 10.25
C PHE A 54 -0.96 17.33 8.87
N TYR A 55 -1.76 17.55 7.82
CA TYR A 55 -1.34 17.27 6.45
C TYR A 55 -0.13 18.11 6.05
N ARG A 56 -0.16 19.43 6.31
CA ARG A 56 0.95 20.34 6.01
C ARG A 56 2.22 19.92 6.71
N THR A 57 2.16 19.64 8.00
CA THR A 57 3.33 19.24 8.80
C THR A 57 3.88 17.91 8.32
N ARG A 58 3.03 16.89 8.13
CA ARG A 58 3.48 15.58 7.62
C ARG A 58 4.09 15.68 6.22
N VAL A 59 3.50 16.47 5.32
CA VAL A 59 4.04 16.71 3.98
C VAL A 59 5.41 17.39 4.06
N ALA A 60 5.58 18.41 4.91
CA ALA A 60 6.86 19.10 5.08
C ALA A 60 7.95 18.14 5.60
N ILE A 61 7.64 17.35 6.64
CA ILE A 61 8.54 16.33 7.19
C ILE A 61 8.89 15.30 6.09
N THR A 62 7.88 14.77 5.38
CA THR A 62 8.06 13.75 4.35
C THR A 62 8.96 14.24 3.22
N LYS A 63 8.78 15.48 2.74
CA LYS A 63 9.64 16.07 1.72
C LYS A 63 11.10 16.14 2.17
N ARG A 64 11.37 16.62 3.39
CA ARG A 64 12.72 16.65 3.94
C ARG A 64 13.33 15.26 4.11
N LEU A 65 12.55 14.28 4.57
CA LEU A 65 13.01 12.90 4.69
C LEU A 65 13.43 12.32 3.32
N ILE A 66 12.68 12.63 2.26
CA ILE A 66 13.01 12.21 0.90
C ILE A 66 14.27 12.94 0.40
N GLU A 67 14.33 14.27 0.56
CA GLU A 67 15.40 15.10 -0.01
C GLU A 67 16.72 15.00 0.75
N GLU A 68 16.66 14.96 2.09
CA GLU A 68 17.83 15.08 2.95
C GLU A 68 18.28 13.76 3.56
N ARG A 69 17.38 12.79 3.70
CA ARG A 69 17.63 11.50 4.36
C ARG A 69 17.56 10.31 3.43
N GLY A 70 17.21 10.52 2.14
CA GLY A 70 17.19 9.49 1.11
C GLY A 70 16.09 8.44 1.26
N PHE A 71 14.96 8.79 1.90
CA PHE A 71 13.80 7.90 1.94
C PHE A 71 13.21 7.77 0.53
N THR A 72 12.98 6.53 0.12
CA THR A 72 12.59 6.19 -1.25
C THR A 72 11.14 5.72 -1.38
N ALA A 73 10.43 5.57 -0.27
CA ALA A 73 9.03 5.13 -0.26
C ALA A 73 8.22 5.88 0.80
N VAL A 74 6.94 6.11 0.49
CA VAL A 74 5.93 6.63 1.42
C VAL A 74 4.74 5.69 1.39
N VAL A 75 4.33 5.22 2.56
CA VAL A 75 3.17 4.34 2.74
C VAL A 75 2.08 5.11 3.48
N PHE A 76 0.87 5.09 2.95
CA PHE A 76 -0.27 5.84 3.45
C PHE A 76 -1.34 4.90 4.02
N GLU A 77 -2.04 5.35 5.04
CA GLU A 77 -3.31 4.77 5.46
C GLU A 77 -4.34 5.00 4.33
N GLY A 78 -4.55 3.98 3.54
CA GLY A 78 -5.43 4.02 2.37
C GLY A 78 -5.22 2.81 1.48
N ASP A 79 -6.17 2.56 0.58
CA ASP A 79 -6.19 1.37 -0.26
C ASP A 79 -4.99 1.29 -1.21
N TRP A 80 -4.41 0.10 -1.33
CA TRP A 80 -3.29 -0.16 -2.23
C TRP A 80 -3.57 0.25 -3.68
N PRO A 81 -4.71 -0.13 -4.31
CA PRO A 81 -5.03 0.27 -5.68
C PRO A 81 -5.17 1.77 -5.89
N PHE A 82 -5.68 2.47 -4.88
CA PHE A 82 -5.79 3.93 -4.90
C PHE A 82 -4.41 4.57 -5.01
N PHE A 83 -3.47 4.17 -4.16
CA PHE A 83 -2.11 4.69 -4.18
C PHE A 83 -1.29 4.19 -5.37
N GLU A 84 -1.56 3.02 -5.93
CA GLU A 84 -0.98 2.60 -7.21
C GLU A 84 -1.33 3.59 -8.34
N THR A 85 -2.57 4.09 -8.36
CA THR A 85 -3.01 5.12 -9.33
C THR A 85 -2.28 6.45 -9.10
N ILE A 86 -2.16 6.88 -7.85
CA ILE A 86 -1.42 8.10 -7.48
C ILE A 86 0.08 7.96 -7.81
N ALA A 87 0.68 6.80 -7.56
CA ALA A 87 2.07 6.54 -7.90
C ALA A 87 2.34 6.67 -9.41
N LYS A 88 1.44 6.15 -10.25
CA LYS A 88 1.50 6.33 -11.71
C LYS A 88 1.43 7.81 -12.11
N TYR A 89 0.58 8.59 -11.44
CA TYR A 89 0.52 10.04 -11.65
C TYR A 89 1.82 10.74 -11.24
N ALA A 90 2.32 10.45 -10.03
CA ALA A 90 3.54 11.04 -9.49
C ALA A 90 4.78 10.73 -10.35
N LYS A 91 4.80 9.60 -11.05
CA LYS A 91 5.85 9.21 -12.00
C LYS A 91 5.61 9.67 -13.44
N GLY A 92 4.57 10.45 -13.71
CA GLY A 92 4.23 10.89 -15.06
C GLY A 92 3.78 9.76 -16.01
N LYS A 93 3.41 8.60 -15.48
CA LYS A 93 3.02 7.40 -16.26
C LYS A 93 1.53 7.36 -16.61
N THR A 94 0.82 8.46 -16.45
CA THR A 94 -0.59 8.59 -16.82
C THR A 94 -0.86 9.92 -17.50
N GLN A 95 -1.81 9.94 -18.45
CA GLN A 95 -2.32 11.17 -19.07
C GLN A 95 -3.42 11.84 -18.22
N ASN A 96 -3.80 11.24 -17.10
CA ASN A 96 -4.80 11.84 -16.23
C ASN A 96 -4.25 13.16 -15.65
N PRO A 97 -4.98 14.28 -15.77
CA PRO A 97 -4.58 15.57 -15.18
C PRO A 97 -4.69 15.61 -13.66
N SER A 98 -5.39 14.65 -13.06
CA SER A 98 -5.59 14.52 -11.62
C SER A 98 -4.86 13.31 -11.06
N PRO A 99 -4.24 13.39 -9.86
CA PRO A 99 -3.70 12.22 -9.18
C PRO A 99 -4.78 11.22 -8.75
N TYR A 100 -6.02 11.68 -8.62
CA TYR A 100 -7.09 10.89 -8.04
C TYR A 100 -7.84 10.08 -9.09
N PRO A 101 -8.17 8.80 -8.82
CA PRO A 101 -9.08 8.03 -9.66
C PRO A 101 -10.46 8.70 -9.72
N LYS A 102 -11.21 8.43 -10.79
CA LYS A 102 -12.55 9.00 -10.97
C LYS A 102 -13.56 8.40 -10.01
N ASP A 103 -13.42 7.11 -9.75
CA ASP A 103 -14.30 6.36 -8.87
C ASP A 103 -13.95 6.64 -7.41
N GLU A 104 -14.96 6.79 -6.57
CA GLU A 104 -14.77 7.03 -5.14
C GLU A 104 -14.41 5.71 -4.46
N ILE A 105 -13.18 5.66 -3.93
CA ILE A 105 -12.70 4.60 -3.05
C ILE A 105 -12.59 5.19 -1.65
N PHE A 106 -13.03 4.48 -0.65
CA PHE A 106 -12.99 4.90 0.76
C PHE A 106 -11.54 4.98 1.27
N PRO A 107 -11.19 5.98 2.07
CA PRO A 107 -11.86 7.26 2.33
C PRO A 107 -11.37 8.36 1.37
N PRO A 108 -12.17 8.74 0.35
CA PRO A 108 -11.73 9.67 -0.70
C PRO A 108 -11.37 11.07 -0.17
N TRP A 109 -12.08 11.57 0.83
CA TRP A 109 -11.89 12.92 1.36
C TRP A 109 -10.57 13.08 2.11
N MET A 110 -10.08 12.05 2.78
CA MET A 110 -8.88 12.09 3.60
C MET A 110 -7.65 12.47 2.79
N TRP A 111 -7.53 11.96 1.56
CA TRP A 111 -6.39 12.23 0.69
C TRP A 111 -6.69 13.19 -0.46
N ARG A 112 -7.98 13.49 -0.75
CA ARG A 112 -8.41 14.43 -1.78
C ARG A 112 -8.47 15.87 -1.27
N ASN A 113 -7.41 16.34 -0.66
CA ASN A 113 -7.28 17.72 -0.18
C ASN A 113 -6.14 18.44 -0.91
N GLN A 114 -6.09 19.77 -0.77
CA GLN A 114 -5.14 20.61 -1.48
C GLN A 114 -3.69 20.30 -1.08
N CYS A 115 -3.41 20.08 0.20
CA CYS A 115 -2.06 19.77 0.67
C CYS A 115 -1.51 18.50 0.04
N MET A 116 -2.34 17.45 -0.05
CA MET A 116 -1.95 16.19 -0.66
C MET A 116 -1.80 16.30 -2.17
N LYS A 117 -2.69 17.07 -2.83
CA LYS A 117 -2.53 17.35 -4.26
C LYS A 117 -1.20 18.02 -4.54
N GLU A 118 -0.84 19.05 -3.77
CA GLU A 118 0.44 19.75 -3.88
C GLU A 118 1.65 18.83 -3.63
N PHE A 119 1.52 17.87 -2.73
CA PHE A 119 2.55 16.85 -2.50
C PHE A 119 2.70 15.91 -3.71
N PHE A 120 1.61 15.42 -4.27
CA PHE A 120 1.66 14.54 -5.45
C PHE A 120 2.15 15.29 -6.71
N ASP A 121 1.76 16.56 -6.87
CA ASP A 121 2.28 17.41 -7.94
C ASP A 121 3.79 17.67 -7.76
N TRP A 122 4.24 17.90 -6.53
CA TRP A 122 5.67 18.02 -6.21
C TRP A 122 6.43 16.72 -6.55
N CYS A 123 5.87 15.54 -6.23
CA CYS A 123 6.46 14.27 -6.66
C CYS A 123 6.60 14.20 -8.19
N LYS A 124 5.56 14.61 -8.93
CA LYS A 124 5.53 14.58 -10.39
C LYS A 124 6.55 15.50 -11.06
N LEU A 125 6.92 16.59 -10.40
CA LEU A 125 7.93 17.53 -10.90
C LEU A 125 9.37 17.05 -10.69
N ARG A 126 9.59 15.99 -9.91
CA ARG A 126 10.91 15.42 -9.66
C ARG A 126 11.33 14.53 -10.82
N ARG A 127 12.63 14.26 -10.91
CA ARG A 127 13.12 13.22 -11.81
C ARG A 127 12.60 11.87 -11.36
N GLU A 128 12.35 10.95 -12.30
CA GLU A 128 11.79 9.63 -12.01
C GLU A 128 12.62 8.85 -10.97
N ASP A 129 13.95 8.93 -11.06
CA ASP A 129 14.88 8.28 -10.14
C ASP A 129 14.93 8.92 -8.74
N GLN A 130 14.32 10.08 -8.55
CA GLN A 130 14.23 10.83 -7.30
C GLN A 130 12.80 10.87 -6.74
N THR A 131 11.83 10.39 -7.52
CA THR A 131 10.42 10.31 -7.09
C THR A 131 10.24 9.10 -6.18
N PRO A 132 9.71 9.28 -4.94
CA PRO A 132 9.49 8.16 -4.06
C PRO A 132 8.42 7.21 -4.62
N GLU A 133 8.48 5.94 -4.24
CA GLU A 133 7.37 5.01 -4.40
C GLU A 133 6.25 5.41 -3.43
N LEU A 134 5.00 5.37 -3.89
CA LEU A 134 3.83 5.69 -3.09
C LEU A 134 2.94 4.45 -3.00
N PHE A 135 2.64 4.03 -1.78
CA PHE A 135 1.86 2.82 -1.50
C PHE A 135 0.72 3.11 -0.53
N GLY A 136 -0.34 2.33 -0.61
CA GLY A 136 -1.35 2.23 0.45
C GLY A 136 -1.08 1.02 1.34
N MET A 137 -1.72 0.94 2.53
CA MET A 137 -1.57 -0.18 3.45
C MET A 137 -2.90 -0.77 3.95
N ASP A 138 -4.04 -0.24 3.49
CA ASP A 138 -5.35 -0.73 3.88
C ASP A 138 -5.78 -1.93 3.03
N CYS A 139 -6.70 -2.71 3.57
CA CYS A 139 -7.19 -3.95 2.96
C CYS A 139 -8.66 -3.90 2.52
N TYR A 140 -9.25 -2.70 2.33
CA TYR A 140 -10.69 -2.60 2.05
C TYR A 140 -11.06 -2.77 0.57
N ALA A 141 -10.10 -2.69 -0.34
CA ALA A 141 -10.34 -2.64 -1.78
C ALA A 141 -10.52 -4.03 -2.43
N LEU A 142 -11.45 -4.86 -1.94
CA LEU A 142 -11.71 -6.22 -2.42
C LEU A 142 -11.84 -6.32 -3.95
N PHE A 143 -12.76 -5.55 -4.53
CA PHE A 143 -13.08 -5.64 -5.98
C PHE A 143 -11.96 -5.09 -6.86
N GLU A 144 -11.43 -3.93 -6.49
CA GLU A 144 -10.41 -3.27 -7.30
C GLU A 144 -9.10 -4.05 -7.29
N SER A 145 -8.67 -4.54 -6.10
CA SER A 145 -7.48 -5.37 -5.98
C SER A 145 -7.63 -6.69 -6.75
N LYS A 146 -8.81 -7.34 -6.66
CA LYS A 146 -9.10 -8.53 -7.48
C LYS A 146 -8.99 -8.23 -8.98
N ARG A 147 -9.56 -7.11 -9.43
CA ARG A 147 -9.50 -6.71 -10.83
C ARG A 147 -8.06 -6.48 -11.31
N LEU A 148 -7.24 -5.78 -10.53
CA LEU A 148 -5.85 -5.52 -10.87
C LEU A 148 -5.01 -6.79 -10.85
N LEU A 149 -5.23 -7.68 -9.89
CA LEU A 149 -4.61 -9.00 -9.84
C LEU A 149 -4.93 -9.82 -11.08
N LEU A 150 -6.20 -9.91 -11.46
CA LEU A 150 -6.61 -10.65 -12.66
C LEU A 150 -6.06 -10.03 -13.95
N ASN A 151 -6.00 -8.71 -14.07
CA ASN A 151 -5.37 -8.03 -15.21
C ASN A 151 -3.87 -8.36 -15.32
N PHE A 152 -3.17 -8.44 -14.19
CA PHE A 152 -1.77 -8.88 -14.18
C PHE A 152 -1.62 -10.32 -14.69
N LEU A 153 -2.46 -11.24 -14.19
CA LEU A 153 -2.45 -12.64 -14.61
C LEU A 153 -2.84 -12.80 -16.09
N GLU A 154 -3.82 -12.06 -16.58
CA GLU A 154 -4.22 -12.08 -17.99
C GLU A 154 -3.04 -11.69 -18.90
N LYS A 155 -2.27 -10.69 -18.50
CA LYS A 155 -1.11 -10.20 -19.25
C LYS A 155 0.08 -11.16 -19.20
N HIS A 156 0.38 -11.73 -18.05
CA HIS A 156 1.63 -12.44 -17.80
C HIS A 156 1.51 -13.97 -17.69
N ASP A 157 0.31 -14.49 -17.40
CA ASP A 157 0.00 -15.94 -17.28
C ASP A 157 -1.43 -16.23 -17.73
N PRO A 158 -1.77 -16.03 -19.01
CA PRO A 158 -3.16 -16.09 -19.52
C PRO A 158 -3.81 -17.46 -19.37
N GLU A 159 -3.05 -18.55 -19.32
CA GLU A 159 -3.59 -19.88 -19.06
C GLU A 159 -4.04 -20.03 -17.61
N PHE A 160 -3.21 -19.58 -16.68
CA PHE A 160 -3.56 -19.57 -15.27
C PHE A 160 -4.69 -18.58 -14.96
N HIS A 161 -4.70 -17.41 -15.63
CA HIS A 161 -5.83 -16.48 -15.55
C HIS A 161 -7.16 -17.17 -15.90
N LYS A 162 -7.23 -17.94 -17.01
CA LYS A 162 -8.44 -18.68 -17.38
C LYS A 162 -8.87 -19.69 -16.33
N GLU A 163 -7.91 -20.31 -15.64
CA GLU A 163 -8.20 -21.25 -14.58
C GLU A 163 -8.83 -20.58 -13.36
N VAL A 164 -8.29 -19.42 -12.91
CA VAL A 164 -8.66 -18.83 -11.62
C VAL A 164 -9.76 -17.77 -11.73
N SER A 165 -9.89 -17.08 -12.86
CA SER A 165 -10.85 -15.99 -13.05
C SER A 165 -12.30 -16.42 -12.81
N GLY A 166 -12.68 -17.60 -13.32
CA GLY A 166 -14.02 -18.15 -13.10
C GLY A 166 -14.33 -18.47 -11.64
N ARG A 167 -13.31 -18.83 -10.87
CA ARG A 167 -13.48 -19.14 -9.43
C ARG A 167 -13.66 -17.86 -8.61
N LEU A 168 -12.99 -16.77 -8.98
CA LEU A 168 -13.11 -15.46 -8.32
C LEU A 168 -14.31 -14.64 -8.82
N ALA A 169 -14.96 -15.03 -9.92
CA ALA A 169 -16.13 -14.35 -10.48
C ALA A 169 -17.34 -14.35 -9.53
N PHE A 170 -17.33 -15.19 -8.50
CA PHE A 170 -18.38 -15.18 -7.48
C PHE A 170 -18.44 -13.84 -6.75
N ILE A 171 -17.30 -13.22 -6.46
CA ILE A 171 -17.21 -11.92 -5.80
C ILE A 171 -17.96 -10.84 -6.60
N ASP A 172 -17.98 -10.91 -7.95
CA ASP A 172 -18.64 -9.92 -8.82
C ASP A 172 -20.17 -9.95 -8.78
N LYS A 173 -20.76 -10.91 -8.09
CA LYS A 173 -22.21 -10.98 -7.91
C LYS A 173 -22.74 -9.97 -6.89
N PHE A 174 -21.84 -9.37 -6.12
CA PHE A 174 -22.19 -8.44 -5.05
C PHE A 174 -21.90 -7.01 -5.47
N THR A 175 -22.69 -6.07 -4.96
CA THR A 175 -22.60 -4.65 -5.27
C THR A 175 -21.46 -3.95 -4.54
N ASP A 176 -21.12 -4.47 -3.35
CA ASP A 176 -20.07 -3.95 -2.49
C ASP A 176 -19.55 -5.04 -1.54
N ALA A 177 -18.45 -4.76 -0.85
CA ALA A 177 -17.77 -5.73 -0.01
C ALA A 177 -18.57 -6.12 1.25
N HIS A 178 -19.41 -5.21 1.79
CA HIS A 178 -20.29 -5.56 2.91
C HIS A 178 -21.38 -6.53 2.48
N ALA A 179 -22.01 -6.30 1.32
CA ALA A 179 -22.99 -7.22 0.75
C ALA A 179 -22.38 -8.61 0.47
N TYR A 180 -21.10 -8.65 0.07
CA TYR A 180 -20.33 -9.89 -0.06
C TYR A 180 -20.19 -10.59 1.30
N GLY A 181 -19.67 -9.90 2.30
CA GLY A 181 -19.45 -10.44 3.65
C GLY A 181 -20.74 -10.92 4.31
N ASP A 182 -21.82 -10.11 4.24
CA ASP A 182 -23.14 -10.49 4.74
C ASP A 182 -23.65 -11.79 4.09
N ALA A 183 -23.45 -11.96 2.80
CA ALA A 183 -23.86 -13.16 2.09
C ALA A 183 -23.02 -14.39 2.48
N VAL A 184 -21.73 -14.21 2.73
CA VAL A 184 -20.85 -15.29 3.20
C VAL A 184 -21.25 -15.74 4.60
N VAL A 185 -21.46 -14.80 5.52
CA VAL A 185 -21.77 -15.09 6.93
C VAL A 185 -23.20 -15.63 7.08
N ASN A 186 -24.20 -14.98 6.44
CA ASN A 186 -25.62 -15.29 6.65
C ASN A 186 -26.21 -16.23 5.58
N GLY A 187 -25.55 -16.35 4.42
CA GLY A 187 -26.06 -17.07 3.25
C GLY A 187 -25.70 -18.55 3.16
N ASN A 188 -25.08 -19.16 4.17
CA ASN A 188 -24.55 -20.54 4.11
C ASN A 188 -23.60 -20.79 2.93
N LEU A 189 -22.85 -19.76 2.53
CA LEU A 189 -21.95 -19.79 1.38
C LEU A 189 -20.51 -20.25 1.73
N GLY A 190 -20.31 -20.81 2.94
CA GLY A 190 -19.00 -21.18 3.46
C GLY A 190 -18.17 -22.08 2.52
N ARG A 191 -18.78 -22.95 1.72
CA ARG A 191 -18.05 -23.72 0.70
C ARG A 191 -17.50 -22.86 -0.42
N ILE A 192 -18.22 -21.80 -0.79
CA ILE A 192 -17.80 -20.88 -1.87
C ILE A 192 -16.70 -19.96 -1.37
N ALA A 193 -16.80 -19.46 -0.14
CA ALA A 193 -15.74 -18.70 0.51
C ALA A 193 -14.44 -19.52 0.60
N HIS A 194 -14.50 -20.79 1.01
CA HIS A 194 -13.33 -21.67 0.97
C HIS A 194 -12.74 -21.80 -0.44
N HIS A 195 -13.55 -21.90 -1.49
CA HIS A 195 -13.03 -21.93 -2.86
C HIS A 195 -12.37 -20.63 -3.29
N VAL A 196 -12.85 -19.49 -2.82
CA VAL A 196 -12.21 -18.19 -3.05
C VAL A 196 -10.84 -18.17 -2.35
N GLN A 197 -10.78 -18.51 -1.08
CA GLN A 197 -9.53 -18.55 -0.31
C GLN A 197 -8.51 -19.55 -0.87
N ASP A 198 -8.93 -20.78 -1.20
CA ASP A 198 -8.06 -21.78 -1.83
C ASP A 198 -7.49 -21.26 -3.16
N THR A 199 -8.32 -20.54 -3.93
CA THR A 199 -7.89 -19.96 -5.20
C THR A 199 -6.88 -18.83 -4.98
N LEU A 200 -7.12 -17.94 -4.02
CA LEU A 200 -6.20 -16.85 -3.67
C LEU A 200 -4.87 -17.37 -3.13
N THR A 201 -4.89 -18.39 -2.26
CA THR A 201 -3.68 -19.07 -1.78
C THR A 201 -2.88 -19.69 -2.92
N THR A 202 -3.57 -20.27 -3.90
CA THR A 202 -2.93 -20.83 -5.10
C THR A 202 -2.27 -19.74 -5.94
N ILE A 203 -2.94 -18.58 -6.12
CA ILE A 203 -2.41 -17.42 -6.84
C ILE A 203 -1.18 -16.88 -6.10
N GLN A 204 -1.29 -16.64 -4.80
CA GLN A 204 -0.20 -16.15 -3.96
C GLN A 204 1.04 -17.05 -4.08
N SER A 205 0.84 -18.36 -3.90
CA SER A 205 1.93 -19.34 -4.05
C SER A 205 2.57 -19.27 -5.43
N ARG A 206 1.75 -19.13 -6.48
CA ARG A 206 2.27 -19.06 -7.85
C ARG A 206 3.04 -17.78 -8.13
N LEU A 207 2.61 -16.63 -7.61
CA LEU A 207 3.34 -15.37 -7.70
C LEU A 207 4.71 -15.45 -7.00
N GLN A 208 4.76 -16.06 -5.83
CA GLN A 208 5.99 -16.21 -5.03
C GLN A 208 6.97 -17.21 -5.64
N TRP A 209 6.51 -18.40 -6.02
CA TRP A 209 7.37 -19.51 -6.45
C TRP A 209 7.77 -19.46 -7.92
N ASN A 210 7.00 -18.78 -8.77
CA ASN A 210 7.27 -18.67 -10.20
C ASN A 210 7.70 -17.26 -10.61
N SER A 211 8.38 -16.54 -9.72
CA SER A 211 8.81 -15.16 -9.96
C SER A 211 9.58 -14.98 -11.25
N ASP A 212 10.40 -15.96 -11.64
CA ASP A 212 11.24 -15.93 -12.84
C ASP A 212 10.44 -16.13 -14.15
N LYS A 213 9.22 -16.66 -14.05
CA LYS A 213 8.31 -16.84 -15.19
C LYS A 213 7.75 -15.52 -15.69
N TYR A 214 7.55 -14.55 -14.78
CA TYR A 214 6.91 -13.29 -15.12
C TYR A 214 7.94 -12.28 -15.64
N GLN A 215 7.90 -12.00 -16.95
CA GLN A 215 8.72 -10.96 -17.56
C GLN A 215 8.12 -9.57 -17.27
N CYS A 216 8.25 -9.12 -16.01
CA CYS A 216 7.72 -7.85 -15.53
C CYS A 216 8.74 -7.15 -14.62
N SER A 217 8.52 -5.85 -14.35
CA SER A 217 9.35 -5.13 -13.41
C SER A 217 9.11 -5.62 -11.97
N PRO A 218 10.09 -5.47 -11.06
CA PRO A 218 9.91 -5.79 -9.64
C PRO A 218 8.70 -5.08 -9.00
N LEU A 219 8.44 -3.82 -9.39
CA LEU A 219 7.29 -3.06 -8.90
C LEU A 219 5.95 -3.63 -9.41
N GLU A 220 5.89 -4.02 -10.68
CA GLU A 220 4.69 -4.62 -11.27
C GLU A 220 4.34 -5.96 -10.59
N ARG A 221 5.36 -6.76 -10.28
CA ARG A 221 5.20 -7.98 -9.49
C ARG A 221 4.75 -7.70 -8.06
N LEU A 222 5.41 -6.76 -7.37
CA LEU A 222 5.02 -6.33 -6.03
C LEU A 222 3.55 -5.89 -5.98
N ASN A 223 3.10 -5.13 -6.97
CA ASN A 223 1.70 -4.71 -7.05
C ASN A 223 0.75 -5.90 -7.21
N ALA A 224 1.10 -6.92 -7.98
CA ALA A 224 0.28 -8.13 -8.12
C ALA A 224 0.25 -8.94 -6.82
N GLU A 225 1.39 -9.12 -6.17
CA GLU A 225 1.50 -9.80 -4.87
C GLU A 225 0.67 -9.08 -3.81
N GLN A 226 0.80 -7.76 -3.69
CA GLN A 226 0.05 -6.96 -2.71
C GLN A 226 -1.45 -6.89 -3.02
N ASN A 227 -1.85 -6.79 -4.28
CA ASN A 227 -3.28 -6.89 -4.62
C ASN A 227 -3.85 -8.26 -4.25
N CYS A 228 -3.09 -9.35 -4.35
CA CYS A 228 -3.51 -10.67 -3.87
C CYS A 228 -3.69 -10.68 -2.35
N GLU A 229 -2.72 -10.13 -1.61
CA GLU A 229 -2.79 -10.00 -0.14
C GLU A 229 -4.00 -9.15 0.30
N VAL A 230 -4.26 -8.03 -0.39
CA VAL A 230 -5.44 -7.19 -0.10
C VAL A 230 -6.74 -7.96 -0.32
N VAL A 231 -6.85 -8.77 -1.38
CA VAL A 231 -8.06 -9.59 -1.62
C VAL A 231 -8.23 -10.63 -0.51
N ILE A 232 -7.14 -11.29 -0.07
CA ILE A 232 -7.18 -12.26 1.03
C ILE A 232 -7.63 -11.57 2.33
N ALA A 233 -6.98 -10.46 2.69
CA ALA A 233 -7.30 -9.75 3.92
C ALA A 233 -8.71 -9.14 3.91
N ALA A 234 -9.19 -8.65 2.76
CA ALA A 234 -10.56 -8.15 2.61
C ALA A 234 -11.60 -9.28 2.73
N ASP A 235 -11.33 -10.45 2.15
CA ASP A 235 -12.20 -11.64 2.28
C ASP A 235 -12.32 -12.11 3.73
N GLU A 236 -11.24 -11.97 4.51
CA GLU A 236 -11.24 -12.28 5.95
C GLU A 236 -11.93 -11.21 6.81
N TYR A 237 -11.85 -9.94 6.36
CA TYR A 237 -12.38 -8.78 7.11
C TYR A 237 -13.90 -8.66 6.97
N TYR A 238 -14.45 -8.84 5.76
CA TYR A 238 -15.88 -8.71 5.47
C TYR A 238 -16.63 -10.03 5.71
#